data_ca3ea400306ad9546ca9a0cf4a4e38db
#
_entry.id   ca3ea400306ad9546ca9a0cf4a4e38db
#
_cell.length_a   1.000
_cell.length_b   1.000
_cell.length_c   1.000
_cell.angle_alpha   90.00
_cell.angle_beta   90.00
_cell.angle_gamma   90.00
#
_symmetry.space_group_name_H-M   'P 1'
#
loop_
_entity.id
_entity.type
_entity.pdbx_description
1 polymer ?
#
loop_
_entity_poly.entity_id
_entity_poly.type
_entity_poly.pdbx_seq_one_letter_code
_entity_poly.pdbx_strand_id
1 'polypeptide(L)'
;MRAVSAILVLIILSGSISGCLSNSEKESNIEDEDLTPLRINHIQMKGTHNSYHLAPIGPTIRAYDYSHDPLDIQAEEQGVRQFEIDVWWDARGQLYVYHNQYDVRSNCITLEECLETLLNWSNQNQEHVPLMIWIEPKEWIEQSTDNTVVIDLQNMLDKIENEIIQYWPRNKTIVPDDVRNGEDTLSDAILKNGWPLLDESRGKAIFILLSSGELRENYHGKFPGLNGSRMFTMSEPGSSEAAIFSDTNPIGNGDEIEALVRDGFIVRSRADNAEDGEADNNDTSRLEAAISVGAHSISTDYPEKVEGIDYWVEIPNGNPVACNPISAPIDCTSERIESL
;
A
#
# COMPACT_ATOMS: atom_id res chain seq x y z
N MET A 1 -33.31 75.25 42.83
CA MET A 1 -32.62 75.06 44.12
C MET A 1 -31.44 74.11 43.84
N ARG A 2 -30.24 74.59 44.17
CA ARG A 2 -28.93 73.95 44.20
C ARG A 2 -28.36 73.40 42.91
N ALA A 3 -27.52 74.22 42.30
CA ALA A 3 -26.48 73.86 41.33
C ALA A 3 -25.35 73.10 42.03
N VAL A 4 -24.77 72.12 41.30
CA VAL A 4 -23.47 71.52 41.64
C VAL A 4 -22.58 71.63 40.39
N SER A 5 -21.54 72.47 40.60
CA SER A 5 -20.46 72.63 39.60
C SER A 5 -19.63 71.38 39.48
N ALA A 6 -19.30 70.94 38.25
CA ALA A 6 -18.32 69.99 37.95
C ALA A 6 -17.01 70.68 37.59
N ILE A 7 -15.97 70.35 38.32
CA ILE A 7 -14.56 70.80 38.12
C ILE A 7 -13.90 69.81 37.12
N LEU A 8 -13.43 70.36 36.00
CA LEU A 8 -12.63 69.65 35.01
C LEU A 8 -11.16 69.65 35.43
N VAL A 9 -10.62 68.52 35.74
CA VAL A 9 -9.18 68.35 36.01
C VAL A 9 -8.52 67.77 34.73
N LEU A 10 -7.68 68.61 34.11
CA LEU A 10 -6.85 68.21 32.99
C LEU A 10 -5.55 67.53 33.55
N ILE A 11 -5.38 66.22 33.30
CA ILE A 11 -4.13 65.52 33.59
C ILE A 11 -3.40 65.35 32.27
N ILE A 12 -2.25 66.01 32.10
CA ILE A 12 -1.32 65.82 31.01
C ILE A 12 -0.40 64.67 31.41
N LEU A 13 -0.50 63.52 30.74
CA LEU A 13 0.43 62.41 30.85
C LEU A 13 1.38 62.48 29.69
N SER A 14 2.63 62.79 29.95
CA SER A 14 3.76 62.63 29.02
C SER A 14 4.13 61.15 28.98
N GLY A 15 3.72 60.46 27.90
CA GLY A 15 4.11 59.05 27.65
C GLY A 15 5.36 58.98 26.82
N SER A 16 6.39 58.41 27.40
CA SER A 16 7.65 58.03 26.72
C SER A 16 7.39 56.89 25.73
N ILE A 17 7.70 57.09 24.46
CA ILE A 17 7.60 56.09 23.40
C ILE A 17 8.87 55.17 23.53
N SER A 18 8.73 54.00 24.18
CA SER A 18 9.68 52.92 24.02
C SER A 18 9.29 52.11 22.79
N GLY A 19 10.06 52.26 21.73
CA GLY A 19 9.95 51.42 20.56
C GLY A 19 10.42 50.00 20.85
N CYS A 20 9.48 49.05 20.94
CA CYS A 20 9.77 47.64 20.77
C CYS A 20 9.91 47.36 19.28
N LEU A 21 11.14 47.13 18.84
CA LEU A 21 11.39 46.45 17.57
C LEU A 21 10.95 45.01 17.75
N SER A 22 9.73 44.67 17.33
CA SER A 22 9.35 43.30 17.08
C SER A 22 10.06 42.84 15.81
N ASN A 23 11.07 41.98 15.96
CA ASN A 23 11.48 41.12 14.88
C ASN A 23 10.28 40.21 14.52
N SER A 24 9.53 40.58 13.53
CA SER A 24 8.69 39.62 12.83
C SER A 24 9.65 38.67 12.09
N GLU A 25 9.88 37.49 12.64
CA GLU A 25 10.30 36.37 11.85
C GLU A 25 9.29 36.27 10.70
N LYS A 26 9.75 36.52 9.48
CA LYS A 26 9.02 36.15 8.30
C LYS A 26 8.94 34.63 8.33
N GLU A 27 7.82 34.07 8.76
CA GLU A 27 7.40 32.77 8.27
C GLU A 27 7.42 32.88 6.73
N SER A 28 8.35 32.21 6.11
CA SER A 28 8.38 32.07 4.67
C SER A 28 7.17 31.18 4.32
N ASN A 29 6.07 31.81 3.95
CA ASN A 29 5.04 31.08 3.22
C ASN A 29 5.72 30.64 1.92
N ILE A 30 6.13 29.36 1.86
CA ILE A 30 6.45 28.68 0.61
C ILE A 30 5.08 28.62 -0.09
N GLU A 31 4.96 29.33 -1.20
CA GLU A 31 3.75 29.24 -2.02
C GLU A 31 3.71 27.82 -2.60
N ASP A 32 2.54 27.18 -2.62
CA ASP A 32 2.36 25.78 -3.11
C ASP A 32 2.89 25.55 -4.54
N GLU A 33 3.08 26.60 -5.31
CA GLU A 33 3.63 26.55 -6.67
C GLU A 33 5.12 26.16 -6.74
N ASP A 34 5.88 26.23 -5.62
CA ASP A 34 7.32 25.92 -5.59
C ASP A 34 7.62 24.48 -5.08
N LEU A 35 6.59 23.73 -4.68
CA LEU A 35 6.79 22.37 -4.15
C LEU A 35 6.95 21.34 -5.28
N THR A 36 7.88 20.38 -5.07
CA THR A 36 8.08 19.28 -6.02
C THR A 36 6.82 18.38 -6.03
N PRO A 37 6.19 18.14 -7.20
CA PRO A 37 5.03 17.25 -7.27
C PRO A 37 5.37 15.84 -6.80
N LEU A 38 4.56 15.30 -5.86
CA LEU A 38 4.75 13.93 -5.38
C LEU A 38 4.22 12.91 -6.38
N ARG A 39 4.87 11.75 -6.42
CA ARG A 39 4.49 10.61 -7.24
C ARG A 39 4.16 9.40 -6.37
N ILE A 40 3.51 8.39 -6.93
CA ILE A 40 3.11 7.17 -6.21
C ILE A 40 4.31 6.48 -5.53
N ASN A 41 5.47 6.47 -6.17
CA ASN A 41 6.68 5.86 -5.62
C ASN A 41 7.46 6.77 -4.65
N HIS A 42 6.91 7.91 -4.25
CA HIS A 42 7.52 8.78 -3.24
C HIS A 42 7.03 8.50 -1.81
N ILE A 43 6.21 7.45 -1.63
CA ILE A 43 5.64 7.10 -0.32
C ILE A 43 5.99 5.67 0.09
N GLN A 44 6.02 5.45 1.41
CA GLN A 44 5.99 4.14 2.03
C GLN A 44 4.64 3.93 2.71
N MET A 45 4.08 2.72 2.64
CA MET A 45 2.80 2.38 3.23
C MET A 45 2.85 1.10 4.05
N LYS A 46 2.00 1.03 5.06
CA LYS A 46 1.72 -0.19 5.80
C LYS A 46 0.86 -1.13 4.95
N GLY A 47 1.23 -2.41 4.95
CA GLY A 47 0.47 -3.47 4.33
C GLY A 47 0.19 -4.63 5.27
N THR A 48 -0.74 -5.49 4.90
CA THR A 48 -0.95 -6.77 5.55
C THR A 48 -0.61 -7.93 4.61
N HIS A 49 -0.05 -8.98 5.17
CA HIS A 49 0.15 -10.28 4.54
C HIS A 49 -1.09 -11.13 4.77
N ASN A 50 -1.58 -11.83 3.76
CA ASN A 50 -2.84 -12.57 3.84
C ASN A 50 -3.96 -11.76 4.51
N SER A 51 -4.27 -10.59 3.96
CA SER A 51 -5.11 -9.57 4.60
C SER A 51 -6.52 -10.05 5.00
N TYR A 52 -6.98 -11.13 4.40
CA TYR A 52 -8.27 -11.80 4.66
C TYR A 52 -8.22 -12.78 5.85
N HIS A 53 -7.02 -13.12 6.35
CA HIS A 53 -6.76 -14.28 7.20
C HIS A 53 -7.41 -14.18 8.60
N LEU A 54 -7.99 -15.30 9.04
CA LEU A 54 -8.48 -15.52 10.41
C LEU A 54 -7.89 -16.82 10.95
N ALA A 55 -7.25 -16.79 12.10
CA ALA A 55 -6.65 -17.97 12.74
C ALA A 55 -7.60 -19.16 12.81
N PRO A 56 -7.15 -20.39 12.55
CA PRO A 56 -7.94 -21.61 12.70
C PRO A 56 -8.53 -21.75 14.12
N ILE A 57 -9.69 -22.40 14.22
CA ILE A 57 -10.30 -22.67 15.53
C ILE A 57 -9.60 -23.87 16.17
N GLY A 58 -8.96 -23.66 17.32
CA GLY A 58 -8.26 -24.69 18.08
C GLY A 58 -6.73 -24.62 17.93
N PRO A 59 -6.01 -25.69 18.32
CA PRO A 59 -4.55 -25.69 18.22
C PRO A 59 -4.08 -25.52 16.78
N THR A 60 -3.16 -24.59 16.55
CA THR A 60 -2.60 -24.30 15.23
C THR A 60 -1.07 -24.14 15.31
N ILE A 61 -0.42 -24.05 14.17
CA ILE A 61 1.02 -23.72 14.09
C ILE A 61 1.18 -22.19 14.11
N ARG A 62 2.34 -21.71 14.52
CA ARG A 62 2.61 -20.28 14.69
C ARG A 62 2.35 -19.47 13.42
N ALA A 63 2.66 -20.02 12.25
CA ALA A 63 2.43 -19.37 10.96
C ALA A 63 0.96 -19.06 10.64
N TYR A 64 0.00 -19.69 11.34
CA TYR A 64 -1.44 -19.48 11.15
C TYR A 64 -2.10 -18.86 12.41
N ASP A 65 -1.31 -18.57 13.46
CA ASP A 65 -1.83 -18.09 14.74
C ASP A 65 -1.90 -16.56 14.80
N TYR A 66 -2.57 -15.96 13.81
CA TYR A 66 -2.89 -14.53 13.77
C TYR A 66 -4.26 -14.34 13.09
N SER A 67 -4.86 -13.18 13.26
CA SER A 67 -6.12 -12.83 12.60
C SER A 67 -6.08 -11.35 12.24
N HIS A 68 -6.62 -11.05 11.08
CA HIS A 68 -6.84 -9.66 10.66
C HIS A 68 -8.32 -9.27 10.85
N ASP A 69 -8.54 -8.00 11.10
CA ASP A 69 -9.87 -7.39 11.02
C ASP A 69 -10.37 -7.37 9.56
N PRO A 70 -11.69 -7.13 9.33
CA PRO A 70 -12.20 -6.90 7.99
C PRO A 70 -11.40 -5.85 7.22
N LEU A 71 -11.30 -5.99 5.89
CA LEU A 71 -10.41 -5.17 5.05
C LEU A 71 -10.67 -3.67 5.14
N ASP A 72 -11.93 -3.27 5.31
CA ASP A 72 -12.32 -1.87 5.52
C ASP A 72 -11.87 -1.33 6.88
N ILE A 73 -11.91 -2.14 7.92
CA ILE A 73 -11.39 -1.79 9.26
C ILE A 73 -9.87 -1.66 9.23
N GLN A 74 -9.17 -2.58 8.55
CA GLN A 74 -7.72 -2.46 8.34
C GLN A 74 -7.37 -1.14 7.63
N ALA A 75 -8.15 -0.75 6.60
CA ALA A 75 -7.94 0.49 5.87
C ALA A 75 -8.23 1.74 6.72
N GLU A 76 -9.35 1.74 7.46
CA GLU A 76 -9.86 2.89 8.21
C GLU A 76 -9.12 3.11 9.52
N GLU A 77 -8.99 2.06 10.34
CA GLU A 77 -8.53 2.18 11.72
C GLU A 77 -7.04 1.83 11.88
N GLN A 78 -6.55 0.89 11.05
CA GLN A 78 -5.17 0.42 11.15
C GLN A 78 -4.23 1.08 10.15
N GLY A 79 -4.75 1.92 9.23
CA GLY A 79 -3.95 2.65 8.24
C GLY A 79 -3.32 1.75 7.17
N VAL A 80 -3.90 0.59 6.88
CA VAL A 80 -3.41 -0.33 5.85
C VAL A 80 -3.74 0.21 4.45
N ARG A 81 -2.75 0.22 3.55
CA ARG A 81 -2.89 0.67 2.15
C ARG A 81 -2.39 -0.38 1.15
N GLN A 82 -1.80 -1.46 1.63
CA GLN A 82 -1.46 -2.63 0.81
C GLN A 82 -2.15 -3.86 1.37
N PHE A 83 -2.83 -4.61 0.49
CA PHE A 83 -3.57 -5.83 0.81
C PHE A 83 -3.06 -6.99 -0.04
N GLU A 84 -3.09 -8.20 0.52
CA GLU A 84 -2.77 -9.45 -0.17
C GLU A 84 -3.93 -10.41 -0.05
N ILE A 85 -4.39 -10.94 -1.19
CA ILE A 85 -5.58 -11.78 -1.30
C ILE A 85 -5.22 -13.05 -2.08
N ASP A 86 -5.22 -14.18 -1.38
CA ASP A 86 -5.04 -15.50 -2.00
C ASP A 86 -6.33 -15.99 -2.60
N VAL A 87 -6.30 -16.42 -3.85
CA VAL A 87 -7.49 -16.87 -4.56
C VAL A 87 -7.37 -18.30 -5.04
N TRP A 88 -8.42 -19.07 -4.80
CA TRP A 88 -8.58 -20.45 -5.21
C TRP A 88 -9.72 -20.56 -6.22
N TRP A 89 -9.46 -21.24 -7.33
CA TRP A 89 -10.46 -21.53 -8.35
C TRP A 89 -11.18 -22.84 -8.05
N ASP A 90 -12.51 -22.82 -8.01
CA ASP A 90 -13.29 -24.05 -7.92
C ASP A 90 -13.79 -24.51 -9.31
N ALA A 91 -14.22 -25.79 -9.39
CA ALA A 91 -14.72 -26.37 -10.63
C ALA A 91 -15.99 -25.69 -11.20
N ARG A 92 -16.63 -24.81 -10.42
CA ARG A 92 -17.82 -24.02 -10.83
C ARG A 92 -17.45 -22.62 -11.33
N GLY A 93 -16.16 -22.25 -11.25
CA GLY A 93 -15.67 -20.97 -11.70
C GLY A 93 -15.79 -19.84 -10.67
N GLN A 94 -15.91 -20.19 -9.39
CA GLN A 94 -15.89 -19.23 -8.29
C GLN A 94 -14.47 -19.06 -7.77
N LEU A 95 -14.07 -17.83 -7.47
CA LEU A 95 -12.81 -17.50 -6.80
C LEU A 95 -13.06 -17.36 -5.29
N TYR A 96 -12.59 -18.35 -4.54
CA TYR A 96 -12.64 -18.35 -3.07
C TYR A 96 -11.35 -17.80 -2.48
N VAL A 97 -11.46 -17.16 -1.31
CA VAL A 97 -10.35 -16.52 -0.62
C VAL A 97 -10.06 -17.24 0.69
N TYR A 98 -8.93 -17.94 0.73
CA TYR A 98 -8.36 -18.59 1.91
C TYR A 98 -6.90 -18.99 1.65
N HIS A 99 -6.13 -19.26 2.71
CA HIS A 99 -4.70 -19.54 2.59
C HIS A 99 -4.41 -20.94 2.00
N ASN A 100 -4.93 -22.00 2.62
CA ASN A 100 -4.78 -23.38 2.13
C ASN A 100 -5.84 -24.30 2.75
N GLN A 101 -5.82 -25.59 2.36
CA GLN A 101 -6.82 -26.58 2.81
C GLN A 101 -6.89 -26.81 4.34
N TYR A 102 -5.88 -26.43 5.10
CA TYR A 102 -5.82 -26.56 6.55
C TYR A 102 -6.09 -25.22 7.26
N ASP A 103 -6.12 -24.14 6.48
CA ASP A 103 -6.25 -22.77 6.92
C ASP A 103 -7.23 -22.04 5.99
N VAL A 104 -8.51 -22.29 6.21
CA VAL A 104 -9.62 -21.90 5.30
C VAL A 104 -10.44 -20.72 5.81
N ARG A 105 -10.07 -20.15 6.95
CA ARG A 105 -10.86 -19.04 7.51
C ARG A 105 -10.46 -17.71 6.89
N SER A 106 -11.48 -16.95 6.54
CA SER A 106 -11.33 -15.68 5.85
C SER A 106 -12.36 -14.66 6.33
N ASN A 107 -12.03 -13.40 6.36
CA ASN A 107 -12.95 -12.29 6.64
C ASN A 107 -13.71 -11.81 5.38
N CYS A 108 -13.31 -12.27 4.19
CA CYS A 108 -14.09 -12.17 2.94
C CYS A 108 -13.95 -13.49 2.16
N ILE A 109 -15.09 -14.16 1.90
CA ILE A 109 -15.12 -15.56 1.44
C ILE A 109 -14.76 -15.68 -0.05
N THR A 110 -15.04 -14.65 -0.86
CA THR A 110 -14.81 -14.62 -2.31
C THR A 110 -14.02 -13.38 -2.69
N LEU A 111 -13.34 -13.41 -3.86
CA LEU A 111 -12.65 -12.24 -4.38
C LEU A 111 -13.63 -11.07 -4.57
N GLU A 112 -14.85 -11.33 -5.06
CA GLU A 112 -15.94 -10.35 -5.17
C GLU A 112 -16.17 -9.62 -3.84
N GLU A 113 -16.39 -10.36 -2.74
CA GLU A 113 -16.64 -9.77 -1.41
C GLU A 113 -15.46 -8.91 -0.94
N CYS A 114 -14.22 -9.36 -1.15
CA CYS A 114 -13.04 -8.60 -0.78
C CYS A 114 -12.94 -7.29 -1.59
N LEU A 115 -13.15 -7.36 -2.91
CA LEU A 115 -13.10 -6.19 -3.80
C LEU A 115 -14.21 -5.19 -3.48
N GLU A 116 -15.44 -5.66 -3.24
CA GLU A 116 -16.56 -4.78 -2.87
C GLU A 116 -16.33 -4.10 -1.51
N THR A 117 -15.78 -4.81 -0.52
CA THR A 117 -15.43 -4.23 0.79
C THR A 117 -14.45 -3.08 0.64
N LEU A 118 -13.32 -3.30 -0.06
CA LEU A 118 -12.31 -2.26 -0.30
C LEU A 118 -12.82 -1.11 -1.17
N LEU A 119 -13.62 -1.40 -2.21
CA LEU A 119 -14.19 -0.36 -3.06
C LEU A 119 -15.19 0.52 -2.30
N ASN A 120 -16.02 -0.08 -1.44
CA ASN A 120 -16.96 0.66 -0.61
C ASN A 120 -16.25 1.60 0.35
N TRP A 121 -15.18 1.14 0.99
CA TRP A 121 -14.31 1.99 1.81
C TRP A 121 -13.68 3.13 0.96
N SER A 122 -13.07 2.81 -0.18
CA SER A 122 -12.45 3.78 -1.09
C SER A 122 -13.43 4.85 -1.60
N ASN A 123 -14.70 4.48 -1.79
CA ASN A 123 -15.74 5.44 -2.20
C ASN A 123 -16.07 6.46 -1.11
N GLN A 124 -15.89 6.11 0.14
CA GLN A 124 -16.13 6.98 1.29
C GLN A 124 -14.89 7.83 1.65
N ASN A 125 -13.70 7.39 1.24
CA ASN A 125 -12.40 7.96 1.60
C ASN A 125 -11.59 8.37 0.34
N GLN A 126 -12.14 9.21 -0.54
CA GLN A 126 -11.61 9.45 -1.89
C GLN A 126 -10.21 10.10 -1.95
N GLU A 127 -9.74 10.66 -0.85
CA GLU A 127 -8.42 11.30 -0.76
C GLU A 127 -7.29 10.33 -0.35
N HIS A 128 -7.61 9.03 -0.12
CA HIS A 128 -6.59 8.04 0.21
C HIS A 128 -5.54 7.89 -0.92
N VAL A 129 -4.30 7.58 -0.55
CA VAL A 129 -3.27 7.21 -1.53
C VAL A 129 -3.66 5.91 -2.25
N PRO A 130 -3.11 5.62 -3.43
CA PRO A 130 -3.48 4.39 -4.15
C PRO A 130 -3.33 3.14 -3.30
N LEU A 131 -4.41 2.33 -3.23
CA LEU A 131 -4.34 1.01 -2.62
C LEU A 131 -3.50 0.08 -3.50
N MET A 132 -2.62 -0.72 -2.90
CA MET A 132 -1.92 -1.81 -3.58
C MET A 132 -2.58 -3.13 -3.22
N ILE A 133 -3.25 -3.77 -4.19
CA ILE A 133 -3.98 -5.02 -3.99
C ILE A 133 -3.24 -6.12 -4.74
N TRP A 134 -2.56 -6.98 -3.99
CA TRP A 134 -1.84 -8.14 -4.49
C TRP A 134 -2.78 -9.33 -4.54
N ILE A 135 -2.91 -9.95 -5.70
CA ILE A 135 -3.72 -11.15 -5.91
C ILE A 135 -2.77 -12.31 -6.11
N GLU A 136 -2.82 -13.29 -5.22
CA GLU A 136 -2.03 -14.52 -5.29
C GLU A 136 -2.92 -15.70 -5.73
N PRO A 137 -2.86 -16.11 -7.00
CA PRO A 137 -3.55 -17.32 -7.45
C PRO A 137 -2.90 -18.55 -6.83
N LYS A 138 -3.68 -19.36 -6.12
CA LYS A 138 -3.24 -20.63 -5.53
C LYS A 138 -3.61 -21.79 -6.43
N GLU A 139 -2.64 -22.67 -6.66
CA GLU A 139 -2.82 -23.88 -7.47
C GLU A 139 -2.97 -25.09 -6.55
N TRP A 140 -4.02 -25.89 -6.79
CA TRP A 140 -4.05 -27.25 -6.25
C TRP A 140 -3.10 -28.11 -7.04
N ILE A 141 -1.94 -28.45 -6.46
CA ILE A 141 -1.23 -29.65 -6.88
C ILE A 141 -1.96 -30.81 -6.21
N GLU A 142 -3.13 -31.17 -6.68
CA GLU A 142 -3.67 -32.48 -6.38
C GLU A 142 -2.76 -33.51 -7.04
N GLN A 143 -1.94 -34.18 -6.23
CA GLN A 143 -1.51 -35.53 -6.53
C GLN A 143 -2.73 -36.46 -6.45
N SER A 144 -3.71 -36.21 -7.32
CA SER A 144 -4.79 -37.14 -7.60
C SER A 144 -4.18 -38.31 -8.34
N THR A 145 -4.23 -39.49 -7.72
CA THR A 145 -3.89 -40.77 -8.36
C THR A 145 -4.85 -41.14 -9.48
N ASP A 146 -5.80 -40.31 -9.81
CA ASP A 146 -6.73 -40.47 -10.93
C ASP A 146 -6.74 -39.18 -11.79
N ASN A 147 -6.24 -39.28 -12.99
CA ASN A 147 -5.98 -38.23 -13.96
C ASN A 147 -7.04 -37.14 -14.04
N THR A 148 -6.56 -35.89 -14.12
CA THR A 148 -7.17 -34.74 -14.72
C THR A 148 -8.15 -33.93 -13.86
N VAL A 149 -7.63 -33.15 -12.90
CA VAL A 149 -8.00 -31.74 -12.89
C VAL A 149 -6.79 -30.98 -13.42
N VAL A 150 -6.71 -30.80 -14.72
CA VAL A 150 -5.88 -29.75 -15.30
C VAL A 150 -6.52 -28.45 -14.83
N ILE A 151 -5.90 -27.79 -13.85
CA ILE A 151 -6.28 -26.40 -13.54
C ILE A 151 -6.01 -25.65 -14.83
N ASP A 152 -7.05 -25.16 -15.45
CA ASP A 152 -6.91 -24.27 -16.59
C ASP A 152 -6.48 -22.90 -16.07
N LEU A 153 -5.16 -22.74 -15.88
CA LEU A 153 -4.52 -21.55 -15.35
C LEU A 153 -4.96 -20.28 -16.12
N GLN A 154 -5.15 -20.42 -17.43
CA GLN A 154 -5.61 -19.30 -18.25
C GLN A 154 -7.04 -18.89 -17.89
N ASN A 155 -7.95 -19.83 -17.70
CA ASN A 155 -9.32 -19.54 -17.27
C ASN A 155 -9.34 -18.92 -15.85
N MET A 156 -8.48 -19.35 -14.96
CA MET A 156 -8.34 -18.72 -13.63
C MET A 156 -7.89 -17.25 -13.74
N LEU A 157 -6.83 -16.98 -14.49
CA LEU A 157 -6.34 -15.62 -14.73
C LEU A 157 -7.39 -14.76 -15.42
N ASP A 158 -8.11 -15.31 -16.40
CA ASP A 158 -9.21 -14.63 -17.09
C ASP A 158 -10.35 -14.29 -16.14
N LYS A 159 -10.66 -15.18 -15.21
CA LYS A 159 -11.69 -14.96 -14.19
C LYS A 159 -11.28 -13.86 -13.21
N ILE A 160 -10.04 -13.87 -12.72
CA ILE A 160 -9.50 -12.81 -11.85
C ILE A 160 -9.59 -11.44 -12.54
N GLU A 161 -9.08 -11.35 -13.78
CA GLU A 161 -9.13 -10.14 -14.59
C GLU A 161 -10.57 -9.63 -14.79
N ASN A 162 -11.50 -10.54 -15.07
CA ASN A 162 -12.91 -10.20 -15.28
C ASN A 162 -13.59 -9.74 -13.97
N GLU A 163 -13.28 -10.33 -12.81
CA GLU A 163 -13.80 -9.85 -11.53
C GLU A 163 -13.28 -8.47 -11.19
N ILE A 164 -11.99 -8.20 -11.41
CA ILE A 164 -11.46 -6.84 -11.26
C ILE A 164 -12.19 -5.86 -12.18
N ILE A 165 -12.44 -6.21 -13.45
CA ILE A 165 -13.19 -5.35 -14.38
C ILE A 165 -14.62 -5.12 -13.92
N GLN A 166 -15.27 -6.14 -13.39
CA GLN A 166 -16.68 -6.11 -12.99
C GLN A 166 -16.89 -5.32 -11.71
N TYR A 167 -16.04 -5.53 -10.71
CA TYR A 167 -16.23 -5.01 -9.35
C TYR A 167 -15.40 -3.74 -9.06
N TRP A 168 -14.41 -3.39 -9.92
CA TRP A 168 -13.62 -2.18 -9.71
C TRP A 168 -13.63 -1.26 -10.94
N PRO A 169 -14.19 -0.04 -10.83
CA PRO A 169 -14.33 0.88 -11.97
C PRO A 169 -12.98 1.27 -12.58
N ARG A 170 -12.93 1.38 -13.92
CA ARG A 170 -11.70 1.74 -14.65
C ARG A 170 -11.11 3.08 -14.20
N ASN A 171 -11.93 4.08 -13.94
CA ASN A 171 -11.50 5.40 -13.48
C ASN A 171 -10.97 5.41 -12.04
N LYS A 172 -11.15 4.33 -11.30
CA LYS A 172 -10.59 4.10 -9.97
C LYS A 172 -9.43 3.08 -9.98
N THR A 173 -8.90 2.75 -11.15
CA THR A 173 -7.79 1.80 -11.30
C THR A 173 -6.63 2.49 -12.01
N ILE A 174 -5.43 2.30 -11.52
CA ILE A 174 -4.19 2.61 -12.22
C ILE A 174 -3.70 1.32 -12.86
N VAL A 175 -3.63 1.29 -14.19
CA VAL A 175 -3.24 0.11 -14.96
C VAL A 175 -1.88 0.32 -15.63
N PRO A 176 -1.21 -0.74 -16.12
CA PRO A 176 0.08 -0.64 -16.79
C PRO A 176 0.10 0.40 -17.93
N ASP A 177 -0.97 0.52 -18.70
CA ASP A 177 -1.06 1.49 -19.82
C ASP A 177 -1.07 2.95 -19.35
N ASP A 178 -1.61 3.25 -18.16
CA ASP A 178 -1.57 4.60 -17.59
C ASP A 178 -0.13 5.01 -17.22
N VAL A 179 0.68 4.04 -16.77
CA VAL A 179 2.08 4.26 -16.38
C VAL A 179 2.99 4.27 -17.61
N ARG A 180 2.73 3.39 -18.59
CA ARG A 180 3.51 3.34 -19.83
C ARG A 180 3.44 4.65 -20.63
N ASN A 181 2.29 5.28 -20.67
CA ASN A 181 2.09 6.62 -21.25
C ASN A 181 2.78 6.82 -22.61
N GLY A 182 2.67 5.82 -23.48
CA GLY A 182 3.19 5.88 -24.87
C GLY A 182 4.64 5.44 -25.06
N GLU A 183 5.36 5.03 -24.02
CA GLU A 183 6.68 4.40 -24.14
C GLU A 183 6.54 2.96 -24.65
N ASP A 184 7.61 2.41 -25.22
CA ASP A 184 7.63 1.07 -25.78
C ASP A 184 7.48 -0.01 -24.70
N THR A 185 8.11 0.20 -23.56
CA THR A 185 8.06 -0.73 -22.42
C THR A 185 7.65 -0.04 -21.13
N LEU A 186 7.12 -0.80 -20.19
CA LEU A 186 6.78 -0.29 -18.86
C LEU A 186 8.04 0.12 -18.08
N SER A 187 9.11 -0.68 -18.19
CA SER A 187 10.40 -0.37 -17.59
C SER A 187 10.96 0.95 -18.10
N ASP A 188 10.94 1.19 -19.42
CA ASP A 188 11.40 2.47 -19.98
C ASP A 188 10.58 3.66 -19.49
N ALA A 189 9.27 3.48 -19.34
CA ALA A 189 8.39 4.53 -18.83
C ALA A 189 8.74 4.92 -17.38
N ILE A 190 8.96 3.93 -16.52
CA ILE A 190 9.38 4.17 -15.12
C ILE A 190 10.72 4.90 -15.09
N LEU A 191 11.72 4.42 -15.83
CA LEU A 191 13.06 4.99 -15.81
C LEU A 191 13.14 6.42 -16.40
N LYS A 192 12.29 6.74 -17.38
CA LYS A 192 12.30 8.05 -18.06
C LYS A 192 11.33 9.05 -17.46
N ASN A 193 10.11 8.61 -17.15
CA ASN A 193 8.97 9.48 -16.83
C ASN A 193 8.55 9.36 -15.37
N GLY A 194 8.91 8.23 -14.70
CA GLY A 194 8.46 7.88 -13.36
C GLY A 194 6.97 7.52 -13.30
N TRP A 195 6.49 7.34 -12.09
CA TRP A 195 5.08 7.02 -11.80
C TRP A 195 4.16 8.24 -11.97
N PRO A 196 2.84 8.02 -12.13
CA PRO A 196 1.84 9.09 -12.09
C PRO A 196 1.94 9.94 -10.81
N LEU A 197 1.45 11.18 -10.91
CA LEU A 197 1.39 12.09 -9.77
C LEU A 197 0.48 11.51 -8.67
N LEU A 198 0.88 11.70 -7.42
CA LEU A 198 0.13 11.18 -6.27
C LEU A 198 -1.28 11.78 -6.20
N ASP A 199 -1.41 13.09 -6.40
CA ASP A 199 -2.71 13.77 -6.33
C ASP A 199 -3.66 13.37 -7.46
N GLU A 200 -3.15 13.01 -8.64
CA GLU A 200 -3.96 12.45 -9.73
C GLU A 200 -4.33 10.98 -9.51
N SER A 201 -3.71 10.35 -8.52
CA SER A 201 -3.81 8.92 -8.21
C SER A 201 -4.66 8.63 -6.98
N ARG A 202 -5.06 9.65 -6.22
CA ARG A 202 -5.89 9.49 -5.02
C ARG A 202 -7.21 8.80 -5.34
N GLY A 203 -7.70 8.02 -4.37
CA GLY A 203 -8.97 7.28 -4.48
C GLY A 203 -8.95 6.14 -5.50
N LYS A 204 -7.76 5.70 -5.95
CA LYS A 204 -7.59 4.60 -6.92
C LYS A 204 -6.90 3.39 -6.30
N ALA A 205 -6.88 2.28 -7.04
CA ALA A 205 -6.13 1.07 -6.70
C ALA A 205 -5.21 0.63 -7.83
N ILE A 206 -4.16 -0.07 -7.46
CA ILE A 206 -3.23 -0.80 -8.32
C ILE A 206 -3.40 -2.28 -7.99
N PHE A 207 -3.71 -3.10 -8.99
CA PHE A 207 -3.79 -4.55 -8.85
C PHE A 207 -2.49 -5.18 -9.32
N ILE A 208 -1.98 -6.15 -8.56
CA ILE A 208 -0.71 -6.80 -8.85
C ILE A 208 -0.90 -8.33 -8.78
N LEU A 209 -0.56 -9.02 -9.84
CA LEU A 209 -0.48 -10.48 -9.85
C LEU A 209 0.77 -10.91 -9.07
N LEU A 210 0.57 -11.48 -7.88
CA LEU A 210 1.63 -12.06 -7.05
C LEU A 210 1.89 -13.48 -7.52
N SER A 211 2.67 -13.61 -8.56
CA SER A 211 3.04 -14.92 -9.10
C SER A 211 4.34 -14.85 -9.90
N SER A 212 4.98 -16.00 -10.04
CA SER A 212 6.17 -16.21 -10.86
C SER A 212 5.99 -17.43 -11.77
N GLY A 213 6.97 -17.71 -12.61
CA GLY A 213 6.97 -18.89 -13.47
C GLY A 213 5.77 -18.95 -14.43
N GLU A 214 5.16 -20.13 -14.59
CA GLU A 214 4.15 -20.41 -15.63
C GLU A 214 2.92 -19.51 -15.53
N LEU A 215 2.41 -19.21 -14.34
CA LEU A 215 1.25 -18.32 -14.17
C LEU A 215 1.52 -16.92 -14.71
N ARG A 216 2.66 -16.33 -14.32
CA ARG A 216 3.04 -15.00 -14.81
C ARG A 216 3.29 -15.02 -16.32
N GLU A 217 3.95 -16.03 -16.84
CA GLU A 217 4.22 -16.17 -18.28
C GLU A 217 2.93 -16.33 -19.08
N ASN A 218 1.95 -17.09 -18.59
CA ASN A 218 0.63 -17.19 -19.20
C ASN A 218 -0.09 -15.83 -19.24
N TYR A 219 0.02 -15.05 -18.17
CA TYR A 219 -0.53 -13.69 -18.13
C TYR A 219 0.16 -12.77 -19.15
N HIS A 220 1.49 -12.78 -19.22
CA HIS A 220 2.24 -12.04 -20.23
C HIS A 220 1.95 -12.52 -21.66
N GLY A 221 1.71 -13.82 -21.86
CA GLY A 221 1.29 -14.37 -23.16
C GLY A 221 -0.05 -13.83 -23.63
N LYS A 222 -0.99 -13.60 -22.70
CA LYS A 222 -2.29 -12.97 -23.00
C LYS A 222 -2.16 -11.45 -23.17
N PHE A 223 -1.35 -10.80 -22.36
CA PHE A 223 -1.13 -9.36 -22.35
C PHE A 223 0.36 -9.03 -22.60
N PRO A 224 0.84 -9.16 -23.86
CA PRO A 224 2.24 -8.86 -24.16
C PRO A 224 2.62 -7.43 -23.75
N GLY A 225 3.68 -7.29 -22.95
CA GLY A 225 4.08 -6.02 -22.37
C GLY A 225 3.03 -5.43 -21.43
N LEU A 226 2.08 -6.24 -20.91
CA LEU A 226 0.93 -5.83 -20.11
C LEU A 226 -0.03 -4.85 -20.82
N ASN A 227 -0.06 -4.83 -22.15
CA ASN A 227 -0.99 -3.99 -22.91
C ASN A 227 -2.44 -4.43 -22.70
N GLY A 228 -3.29 -3.51 -22.24
CA GLY A 228 -4.72 -3.72 -22.01
C GLY A 228 -5.04 -4.52 -20.76
N SER A 229 -4.06 -4.93 -19.96
CA SER A 229 -4.28 -5.64 -18.68
C SER A 229 -4.79 -4.71 -17.59
N ARG A 230 -5.43 -5.29 -16.57
CA ARG A 230 -5.82 -4.60 -15.34
C ARG A 230 -4.76 -4.71 -14.26
N MET A 231 -3.99 -5.79 -14.26
CA MET A 231 -2.97 -6.04 -13.26
C MET A 231 -1.58 -5.73 -13.80
N PHE A 232 -0.75 -5.19 -12.92
CA PHE A 232 0.69 -5.34 -12.99
C PHE A 232 1.07 -6.77 -12.61
N THR A 233 2.32 -7.14 -12.82
CA THR A 233 2.84 -8.42 -12.35
C THR A 233 4.02 -8.20 -11.40
N MET A 234 4.25 -9.15 -10.49
CA MET A 234 5.51 -9.24 -9.79
C MET A 234 6.63 -9.37 -10.83
N SER A 235 7.48 -8.36 -10.90
CA SER A 235 8.47 -8.20 -11.97
C SER A 235 9.76 -8.96 -11.70
N GLU A 236 10.52 -9.16 -12.78
CA GLU A 236 11.94 -9.59 -12.70
C GLU A 236 12.85 -8.44 -13.17
N PRO A 237 14.04 -8.29 -12.57
CA PRO A 237 14.98 -7.27 -13.01
C PRO A 237 15.32 -7.39 -14.51
N GLY A 238 15.23 -6.27 -15.22
CA GLY A 238 15.55 -6.18 -16.64
C GLY A 238 14.45 -6.65 -17.59
N SER A 239 13.26 -7.05 -17.08
CA SER A 239 12.13 -7.36 -17.96
C SER A 239 11.49 -6.07 -18.52
N SER A 240 10.85 -6.17 -19.69
CA SER A 240 10.12 -5.06 -20.32
C SER A 240 8.89 -4.63 -19.51
N GLU A 241 8.33 -5.55 -18.73
CA GLU A 241 7.19 -5.36 -17.84
C GLU A 241 7.58 -4.86 -16.44
N ALA A 242 8.88 -4.62 -16.19
CA ALA A 242 9.35 -4.24 -14.86
C ALA A 242 8.74 -2.91 -14.38
N ALA A 243 8.06 -2.97 -13.24
CA ALA A 243 7.48 -1.83 -12.54
C ALA A 243 7.39 -2.07 -11.02
N ILE A 244 6.93 -3.24 -10.61
CA ILE A 244 6.66 -3.58 -9.21
C ILE A 244 7.35 -4.89 -8.86
N PHE A 245 8.12 -4.89 -7.78
CA PHE A 245 8.88 -6.03 -7.29
C PHE A 245 8.39 -6.47 -5.91
N SER A 246 8.70 -7.71 -5.55
CA SER A 246 8.51 -8.22 -4.19
C SER A 246 9.79 -8.92 -3.75
N ASP A 247 10.38 -8.41 -2.66
CA ASP A 247 11.50 -9.06 -1.96
C ASP A 247 11.23 -9.02 -0.46
N THR A 248 10.98 -10.19 0.11
CA THR A 248 10.57 -10.35 1.51
C THR A 248 11.75 -10.44 2.49
N ASN A 249 12.98 -10.32 2.00
CA ASN A 249 14.20 -10.39 2.82
C ASN A 249 15.00 -9.07 2.81
N PRO A 250 14.49 -7.99 3.42
CA PRO A 250 15.17 -6.70 3.40
C PRO A 250 16.50 -6.68 4.15
N ILE A 251 16.72 -7.64 5.08
CA ILE A 251 18.00 -7.77 5.80
C ILE A 251 19.08 -8.36 4.88
N GLY A 252 18.73 -9.41 4.10
CA GLY A 252 19.68 -10.10 3.23
C GLY A 252 19.91 -9.43 1.88
N ASN A 253 18.86 -8.81 1.32
CA ASN A 253 18.82 -8.25 -0.04
C ASN A 253 18.64 -6.72 -0.04
N GLY A 254 19.06 -6.05 1.04
CA GLY A 254 18.83 -4.60 1.20
C GLY A 254 19.43 -3.77 0.08
N ASP A 255 20.64 -4.10 -0.38
CA ASP A 255 21.31 -3.37 -1.47
C ASP A 255 20.55 -3.48 -2.80
N GLU A 256 19.99 -4.66 -3.10
CA GLU A 256 19.18 -4.92 -4.30
C GLU A 256 17.85 -4.17 -4.24
N ILE A 257 17.18 -4.18 -3.08
CA ILE A 257 15.94 -3.43 -2.86
C ILE A 257 16.20 -1.93 -3.03
N GLU A 258 17.24 -1.39 -2.37
CA GLU A 258 17.58 0.02 -2.46
C GLU A 258 17.90 0.44 -3.91
N ALA A 259 18.59 -0.41 -4.68
CA ALA A 259 18.90 -0.14 -6.08
C ALA A 259 17.62 -0.04 -6.92
N LEU A 260 16.67 -0.96 -6.78
CA LEU A 260 15.38 -0.91 -7.47
C LEU A 260 14.58 0.35 -7.10
N VAL A 261 14.57 0.73 -5.82
CA VAL A 261 13.91 1.95 -5.35
C VAL A 261 14.54 3.21 -5.94
N ARG A 262 15.88 3.29 -6.01
CA ARG A 262 16.61 4.41 -6.62
C ARG A 262 16.37 4.53 -8.13
N ASP A 263 16.16 3.41 -8.80
CA ASP A 263 15.79 3.37 -10.22
C ASP A 263 14.32 3.76 -10.46
N GLY A 264 13.53 3.96 -9.39
CA GLY A 264 12.15 4.42 -9.44
C GLY A 264 11.10 3.32 -9.44
N PHE A 265 11.48 2.06 -9.34
CA PHE A 265 10.56 0.93 -9.24
C PHE A 265 9.90 0.88 -7.86
N ILE A 266 8.69 0.33 -7.80
CA ILE A 266 8.01 0.07 -6.53
C ILE A 266 8.45 -1.31 -6.01
N VAL A 267 8.79 -1.38 -4.71
CA VAL A 267 9.17 -2.64 -4.06
C VAL A 267 8.28 -2.90 -2.85
N ARG A 268 7.70 -4.10 -2.79
CA ARG A 268 7.07 -4.65 -1.59
C ARG A 268 8.09 -5.43 -0.79
N SER A 269 8.07 -5.29 0.54
CA SER A 269 8.84 -6.13 1.46
C SER A 269 8.00 -6.57 2.67
N ARG A 270 8.61 -7.28 3.62
CA ARG A 270 7.95 -7.75 4.84
C ARG A 270 8.63 -7.19 6.09
N ALA A 271 7.80 -6.91 7.11
CA ALA A 271 8.24 -6.48 8.43
C ALA A 271 8.51 -7.66 9.38
N ASP A 272 7.86 -8.78 9.11
CA ASP A 272 7.92 -9.99 9.95
C ASP A 272 7.71 -11.25 9.12
N ASN A 273 8.15 -12.38 9.68
CA ASN A 273 7.91 -13.71 9.17
C ASN A 273 7.77 -14.66 10.39
N ALA A 274 6.68 -15.40 10.46
CA ALA A 274 6.42 -16.30 11.57
C ALA A 274 7.51 -17.36 11.79
N GLU A 275 8.21 -17.76 10.72
CA GLU A 275 9.31 -18.74 10.82
C GLU A 275 10.57 -18.14 11.46
N ASP A 276 10.80 -16.84 11.28
CA ASP A 276 11.96 -16.13 11.84
C ASP A 276 11.66 -15.60 13.26
N GLY A 277 10.35 -15.46 13.62
CA GLY A 277 9.89 -15.21 14.97
C GLY A 277 10.02 -13.76 15.45
N GLU A 278 10.02 -12.79 14.54
CA GLU A 278 10.14 -11.36 14.89
C GLU A 278 9.06 -10.95 15.89
N ALA A 279 7.80 -11.30 15.65
CA ALA A 279 6.69 -10.93 16.53
C ALA A 279 6.81 -11.60 17.92
N ASP A 280 7.25 -12.85 17.99
CA ASP A 280 7.43 -13.57 19.26
C ASP A 280 8.55 -13.00 20.12
N ASN A 281 9.56 -12.41 19.52
CA ASN A 281 10.72 -11.84 20.16
C ASN A 281 10.69 -10.31 20.29
N ASN A 282 9.61 -9.68 19.81
CA ASN A 282 9.52 -8.22 19.65
C ASN A 282 10.76 -7.66 18.91
N ASP A 283 11.14 -8.33 17.82
CA ASP A 283 12.29 -7.96 17.00
C ASP A 283 11.84 -7.10 15.81
N THR A 284 12.23 -5.84 15.80
CA THR A 284 11.89 -4.87 14.73
C THR A 284 12.96 -4.77 13.65
N SER A 285 14.00 -5.58 13.68
CA SER A 285 15.14 -5.44 12.77
C SER A 285 14.77 -5.59 11.30
N ARG A 286 13.83 -6.50 10.96
CA ARG A 286 13.33 -6.66 9.59
C ARG A 286 12.48 -5.45 9.15
N LEU A 287 11.61 -4.94 10.03
CA LEU A 287 10.84 -3.71 9.79
C LEU A 287 11.78 -2.52 9.55
N GLU A 288 12.77 -2.31 10.43
CA GLU A 288 13.75 -1.23 10.31
C GLU A 288 14.56 -1.33 9.02
N ALA A 289 14.97 -2.54 8.64
CA ALA A 289 15.62 -2.79 7.36
C ALA A 289 14.70 -2.43 6.18
N ALA A 290 13.46 -2.92 6.16
CA ALA A 290 12.49 -2.63 5.09
C ALA A 290 12.22 -1.12 4.93
N ILE A 291 12.10 -0.39 6.05
CA ILE A 291 11.93 1.06 6.05
C ILE A 291 13.19 1.74 5.47
N SER A 292 14.37 1.38 5.95
CA SER A 292 15.63 2.05 5.60
C SER A 292 16.03 1.89 4.15
N VAL A 293 15.74 0.72 3.53
CA VAL A 293 16.01 0.46 2.10
C VAL A 293 14.93 1.04 1.18
N GLY A 294 13.94 1.73 1.73
CA GLY A 294 12.90 2.42 0.96
C GLY A 294 11.82 1.50 0.37
N ALA A 295 11.58 0.30 0.92
CA ALA A 295 10.46 -0.53 0.48
C ALA A 295 9.15 0.27 0.53
N HIS A 296 8.37 0.27 -0.56
CA HIS A 296 7.18 1.13 -0.73
C HIS A 296 5.95 0.57 -0.02
N SER A 297 5.80 -0.75 0.04
CA SER A 297 4.80 -1.41 0.88
C SER A 297 5.47 -2.42 1.79
N ILE A 298 5.17 -2.34 3.07
CA ILE A 298 5.78 -3.16 4.11
C ILE A 298 4.66 -3.96 4.76
N SER A 299 4.55 -5.24 4.37
CA SER A 299 3.48 -6.11 4.85
C SER A 299 3.84 -6.81 6.16
N THR A 300 2.82 -7.02 7.00
CA THR A 300 2.92 -7.60 8.33
C THR A 300 1.74 -8.52 8.63
N ASP A 301 1.94 -9.45 9.55
CA ASP A 301 0.85 -10.20 10.20
C ASP A 301 0.26 -9.44 11.41
N TYR A 302 0.89 -8.32 11.82
CA TYR A 302 0.55 -7.52 12.99
C TYR A 302 0.44 -6.02 12.65
N PRO A 303 -0.62 -5.58 11.97
CA PRO A 303 -0.82 -4.16 11.60
C PRO A 303 -1.14 -3.26 12.79
N GLU A 304 -1.59 -3.87 13.90
CA GLU A 304 -1.88 -3.21 15.17
C GLU A 304 -1.48 -4.08 16.37
N LYS A 305 -1.60 -3.50 17.56
CA LYS A 305 -1.30 -4.20 18.82
C LYS A 305 -2.36 -5.24 19.14
N VAL A 306 -1.96 -6.50 19.32
CA VAL A 306 -2.81 -7.62 19.78
C VAL A 306 -2.46 -8.04 21.21
N GLU A 307 -3.46 -8.53 21.93
CA GLU A 307 -3.24 -9.00 23.32
C GLU A 307 -2.24 -10.18 23.34
N GLY A 308 -1.22 -10.05 24.17
CA GLY A 308 -0.19 -11.07 24.37
C GLY A 308 0.99 -11.01 23.38
N ILE A 309 0.96 -10.10 22.41
CA ILE A 309 2.06 -9.85 21.46
C ILE A 309 2.51 -8.39 21.63
N ASP A 310 3.77 -8.17 21.99
CA ASP A 310 4.35 -6.83 22.17
C ASP A 310 4.99 -6.29 20.86
N TYR A 311 4.56 -6.82 19.71
CA TYR A 311 5.01 -6.46 18.37
C TYR A 311 3.83 -5.98 17.53
N TRP A 312 4.01 -4.88 16.83
CA TRP A 312 3.12 -4.38 15.78
C TRP A 312 3.87 -3.42 14.86
N VAL A 313 3.35 -3.16 13.68
CA VAL A 313 3.99 -2.32 12.67
C VAL A 313 3.36 -0.94 12.62
N GLU A 314 4.20 0.09 12.77
CA GLU A 314 3.87 1.49 12.51
C GLU A 314 4.85 2.08 11.49
N ILE A 315 4.33 2.81 10.51
CA ILE A 315 5.16 3.55 9.56
C ILE A 315 5.60 4.89 10.19
N PRO A 316 6.90 5.19 10.26
CA PRO A 316 7.40 6.40 10.93
C PRO A 316 6.84 7.69 10.31
N ASN A 317 6.54 8.66 11.19
CA ASN A 317 6.08 10.02 10.84
C ASN A 317 4.84 10.10 9.96
N GLY A 318 4.14 9.00 9.74
CA GLY A 318 2.95 8.98 8.91
C GLY A 318 1.97 7.91 9.32
N ASN A 319 0.71 8.26 9.21
CA ASN A 319 -0.44 7.39 9.35
C ASN A 319 -1.32 7.65 8.15
N PRO A 320 -1.57 6.74 7.33
CA PRO A 320 -1.12 5.36 7.11
C PRO A 320 0.16 5.25 6.27
N VAL A 321 0.72 6.37 5.83
CA VAL A 321 1.86 6.44 4.91
C VAL A 321 2.91 7.45 5.39
N ALA A 322 4.15 7.28 4.93
CA ALA A 322 5.24 8.20 5.13
C ALA A 322 5.94 8.54 3.83
N CYS A 323 6.72 9.63 3.80
CA CYS A 323 7.62 9.91 2.70
C CYS A 323 8.69 8.81 2.61
N ASN A 324 8.92 8.28 1.40
CA ASN A 324 9.93 7.27 1.19
C ASN A 324 11.34 7.87 1.40
N PRO A 325 12.19 7.28 2.25
CA PRO A 325 13.49 7.86 2.60
C PRO A 325 14.49 7.91 1.45
N ILE A 326 14.24 7.17 0.36
CA ILE A 326 15.14 7.03 -0.80
C ILE A 326 14.63 7.79 -2.02
N SER A 327 13.34 7.64 -2.36
CA SER A 327 12.75 8.13 -3.61
C SER A 327 11.99 9.45 -3.47
N ALA A 328 11.59 9.85 -2.25
CA ALA A 328 10.85 11.09 -2.07
C ALA A 328 11.73 12.34 -2.24
N PRO A 329 11.19 13.44 -2.80
CA PRO A 329 11.86 14.71 -2.81
C PRO A 329 12.03 15.26 -1.39
N ILE A 330 13.04 16.13 -1.19
CA ILE A 330 13.42 16.66 0.12
C ILE A 330 12.30 17.47 0.81
N ASP A 331 11.36 18.01 0.03
CA ASP A 331 10.20 18.79 0.47
C ASP A 331 8.95 17.93 0.68
N CYS A 332 9.07 16.60 0.65
CA CYS A 332 8.00 15.70 1.03
C CYS A 332 7.74 15.81 2.54
N THR A 333 6.48 15.99 2.93
CA THR A 333 6.05 16.01 4.34
C THR A 333 4.78 15.18 4.53
N SER A 334 4.47 14.82 5.78
CA SER A 334 3.26 14.05 6.11
C SER A 334 1.96 14.78 5.75
N GLU A 335 1.96 16.12 5.78
CA GLU A 335 0.79 16.94 5.41
C GLU A 335 0.47 16.89 3.91
N ARG A 336 1.45 16.52 3.08
CA ARG A 336 1.30 16.41 1.63
C ARG A 336 0.88 15.03 1.15
N ILE A 337 0.90 14.03 2.02
CA ILE A 337 0.54 12.66 1.66
C ILE A 337 -0.84 12.29 2.22
N GLU A 338 -0.94 11.46 3.23
CA GLU A 338 -2.20 11.06 3.81
C GLU A 338 -2.05 10.92 5.33
N SER A 339 -3.02 11.45 6.09
CA SER A 339 -3.14 11.26 7.54
C SER A 339 -4.50 10.65 7.87
N LEU A 340 -4.57 9.84 8.93
CA LEU A 340 -5.83 9.33 9.50
C LEU A 340 -6.66 10.45 10.13
#